data_edd66ffe1425737248616f72d1f1f218
#
_entry.id   edd66ffe1425737248616f72d1f1f218
#
_cell.length_a   1.000
_cell.length_b   1.000
_cell.length_c   1.000
_cell.angle_alpha   90.00
_cell.angle_beta   90.00
_cell.angle_gamma   90.00
#
_symmetry.space_group_name_H-M   'P 1'
#
loop_
_entity.id
_entity.type
_entity.pdbx_description
1 polymer ?
#
loop_
_entity_poly.entity_id
_entity_poly.type
_entity_poly.pdbx_seq_one_letter_code
_entity_poly.pdbx_strand_id
1 'polypeptide(L)'
;MNLTVIGTGYVGLVSGTCFAEMGNKVHCIDIDQQKIDHLKNGVIPIYEPGLEAMVKRNVENNSLHFSTDIAAQLPTTDVAFIAVGTPMGEDGAADLQYVLQVAKSIGTHMTKPLIIKKRSTPKYPLLK
;
A
#
# COMPACT_ATOMS: atom_id res chain seq x y z
N MET A 1 -13.99 1.09 -7.89
CA MET A 1 -13.74 0.41 -6.60
C MET A 1 -12.74 1.23 -5.78
N ASN A 2 -12.98 1.33 -4.50
CA ASN A 2 -12.08 2.06 -3.60
C ASN A 2 -11.11 1.08 -2.93
N LEU A 3 -9.83 1.24 -3.22
CA LEU A 3 -8.77 0.38 -2.69
C LEU A 3 -7.87 1.16 -1.74
N THR A 4 -7.45 0.52 -0.67
CA THR A 4 -6.44 1.07 0.23
C THR A 4 -5.26 0.12 0.25
N VAL A 5 -4.07 0.64 -0.09
CA VAL A 5 -2.83 -0.13 -0.09
C VAL A 5 -1.99 0.34 1.10
N ILE A 6 -1.67 -0.55 2.00
CA ILE A 6 -0.96 -0.23 3.23
C ILE A 6 0.48 -0.67 3.09
N GLY A 7 1.38 0.29 3.07
CA GLY A 7 2.80 0.11 2.77
C GLY A 7 3.16 0.69 1.42
N THR A 8 4.11 1.60 1.38
CA THR A 8 4.55 2.27 0.14
C THR A 8 5.97 1.87 -0.26
N GLY A 9 6.36 0.64 0.06
CA GLY A 9 7.56 0.05 -0.51
C GLY A 9 7.33 -0.29 -1.98
N TYR A 10 8.26 -1.04 -2.56
CA TYR A 10 8.20 -1.36 -3.99
C TYR A 10 6.85 -1.95 -4.40
N VAL A 11 6.42 -3.00 -3.72
CA VAL A 11 5.20 -3.71 -4.11
C VAL A 11 3.95 -2.84 -3.89
N GLY A 12 3.87 -2.18 -2.75
CA GLY A 12 2.71 -1.35 -2.45
C GLY A 12 2.56 -0.19 -3.40
N LEU A 13 3.66 0.50 -3.70
CA LEU A 13 3.63 1.65 -4.61
C LEU A 13 3.32 1.22 -6.05
N VAL A 14 3.99 0.20 -6.55
CA VAL A 14 3.77 -0.28 -7.92
C VAL A 14 2.37 -0.83 -8.08
N SER A 15 1.92 -1.68 -7.15
CA SER A 15 0.58 -2.26 -7.22
C SER A 15 -0.51 -1.21 -7.11
N GLY A 16 -0.37 -0.28 -6.16
CA GLY A 16 -1.35 0.79 -5.97
C GLY A 16 -1.47 1.67 -7.20
N THR A 17 -0.34 2.03 -7.79
CA THR A 17 -0.32 2.85 -9.00
C THR A 17 -0.95 2.11 -10.18
N CYS A 18 -0.67 0.83 -10.34
CA CYS A 18 -1.27 0.03 -11.41
C CYS A 18 -2.79 -0.11 -11.24
N PHE A 19 -3.26 -0.30 -10.00
CA PHE A 19 -4.70 -0.37 -9.76
C PHE A 19 -5.39 0.96 -10.08
N ALA A 20 -4.75 2.08 -9.76
CA ALA A 20 -5.27 3.40 -10.12
C ALA A 20 -5.33 3.57 -11.63
N GLU A 21 -4.30 3.12 -12.35
CA GLU A 21 -4.25 3.17 -13.82
C GLU A 21 -5.38 2.35 -14.44
N MET A 22 -5.80 1.29 -13.77
CA MET A 22 -6.90 0.44 -14.23
C MET A 22 -8.29 1.01 -13.95
N GLY A 23 -8.37 2.20 -13.38
CA GLY A 23 -9.66 2.88 -13.15
C GLY A 23 -10.17 2.83 -11.72
N ASN A 24 -9.41 2.31 -10.78
CA ASN A 24 -9.79 2.28 -9.37
C ASN A 24 -9.35 3.57 -8.67
N LYS A 25 -10.04 3.91 -7.57
CA LYS A 25 -9.61 4.96 -6.69
C LYS A 25 -8.76 4.34 -5.59
N VAL A 26 -7.50 4.75 -5.49
CA VAL A 26 -6.52 4.11 -4.62
C VAL A 26 -5.96 5.10 -3.62
N HIS A 27 -5.91 4.68 -2.35
CA HIS A 27 -5.22 5.39 -1.28
C HIS A 27 -4.05 4.53 -0.81
N CYS A 28 -2.85 5.07 -0.95
CA CYS A 28 -1.63 4.43 -0.44
C CYS A 28 -1.29 5.01 0.92
N ILE A 29 -1.19 4.16 1.91
CA ILE A 29 -0.98 4.53 3.31
C ILE A 29 0.39 4.03 3.77
N ASP A 30 1.14 4.89 4.46
CA ASP A 30 2.38 4.50 5.11
C ASP A 30 2.50 5.25 6.43
N ILE A 31 3.13 4.63 7.42
CA ILE A 31 3.35 5.29 8.71
C ILE A 31 4.47 6.34 8.64
N ASP A 32 5.30 6.27 7.62
CA ASP A 32 6.45 7.17 7.44
C ASP A 32 6.00 8.46 6.75
N GLN A 33 5.88 9.53 7.52
CA GLN A 33 5.44 10.83 7.01
C GLN A 33 6.38 11.37 5.92
N GLN A 34 7.68 11.14 6.05
CA GLN A 34 8.64 11.60 5.04
C GLN A 34 8.42 10.93 3.69
N LYS A 35 8.17 9.62 3.70
CA LYS A 35 7.85 8.90 2.46
C LYS A 35 6.60 9.47 1.81
N ILE A 36 5.57 9.72 2.61
CA ILE A 36 4.31 10.25 2.09
C ILE A 36 4.51 11.67 1.54
N ASP A 37 5.26 12.50 2.24
CA ASP A 37 5.54 13.86 1.78
C ASP A 37 6.30 13.87 0.45
N HIS A 38 7.31 13.00 0.31
CA HIS A 38 8.05 12.86 -0.94
C HIS A 38 7.14 12.41 -2.08
N LEU A 39 6.28 11.42 -1.83
CA LEU A 39 5.35 10.92 -2.85
C LEU A 39 4.34 11.99 -3.27
N LYS A 40 3.84 12.78 -2.34
CA LYS A 40 2.93 13.89 -2.65
C LYS A 40 3.60 14.96 -3.50
N ASN A 41 4.91 15.14 -3.35
CA ASN A 41 5.69 16.10 -4.12
C ASN A 41 6.25 15.51 -5.43
N GLY A 42 5.86 14.31 -5.79
CA GLY A 42 6.29 13.67 -7.03
C GLY A 42 7.67 13.01 -6.97
N VAL A 43 8.25 12.91 -5.77
CA VAL A 43 9.54 12.25 -5.58
C VAL A 43 9.30 10.76 -5.36
N ILE A 44 9.65 9.95 -6.35
CA ILE A 44 9.45 8.51 -6.32
C ILE A 44 10.75 7.83 -5.91
N PRO A 45 10.78 7.13 -4.76
CA PRO A 45 12.03 6.55 -4.25
C PRO A 45 12.47 5.27 -4.95
N ILE A 46 11.67 4.81 -5.90
CA ILE A 46 11.89 3.54 -6.59
C ILE A 46 12.14 3.82 -8.06
N TYR A 47 13.25 3.29 -8.59
CA TYR A 47 13.52 3.37 -10.01
C TYR A 47 12.82 2.23 -10.74
N GLU A 48 11.71 2.55 -11.39
CA GLU A 48 10.96 1.63 -12.21
C GLU A 48 10.56 2.39 -13.47
N PRO A 49 10.94 1.93 -14.66
CA PRO A 49 10.60 2.66 -15.89
C PRO A 49 9.11 2.91 -16.04
N GLY A 50 8.76 4.17 -16.26
CA GLY A 50 7.37 4.58 -16.44
C GLY A 50 6.56 4.80 -15.16
N LEU A 51 7.08 4.40 -14.00
CA LEU A 51 6.34 4.51 -12.74
C LEU A 51 6.08 5.97 -12.37
N GLU A 52 7.09 6.82 -12.46
CA GLU A 52 6.96 8.23 -12.10
C GLU A 52 5.86 8.92 -12.89
N ALA A 53 5.84 8.72 -14.21
CA ALA A 53 4.83 9.30 -15.07
C ALA A 53 3.43 8.78 -14.74
N MET A 54 3.32 7.49 -14.44
CA MET A 54 2.06 6.86 -14.07
C MET A 54 1.54 7.38 -12.73
N VAL A 55 2.40 7.52 -11.74
CA VAL A 55 2.05 8.10 -10.45
C VAL A 55 1.52 9.52 -10.64
N LYS A 56 2.25 10.34 -11.36
CA LYS A 56 1.89 11.73 -11.62
C LYS A 56 0.54 11.86 -12.29
N ARG A 57 0.31 11.08 -13.35
CA ARG A 57 -0.95 11.09 -14.09
C ARG A 57 -2.13 10.72 -13.19
N ASN A 58 -1.97 9.70 -12.36
CA ASN A 58 -3.06 9.23 -11.52
C ASN A 58 -3.31 10.14 -10.32
N VAL A 59 -2.29 10.81 -9.80
CA VAL A 59 -2.47 11.84 -8.79
C VAL A 59 -3.26 13.02 -9.36
N GLU A 60 -2.92 13.46 -10.57
CA GLU A 60 -3.63 14.54 -11.24
C GLU A 60 -5.09 14.20 -11.53
N ASN A 61 -5.36 12.93 -11.84
CA ASN A 61 -6.73 12.45 -12.09
C ASN A 61 -7.53 12.17 -10.82
N ASN A 62 -6.96 12.42 -9.64
CA ASN A 62 -7.57 12.08 -8.35
C ASN A 62 -7.86 10.59 -8.18
N SER A 63 -7.14 9.74 -8.90
CA SER A 63 -7.25 8.28 -8.78
C SER A 63 -6.27 7.70 -7.79
N LEU A 64 -5.20 8.41 -7.45
CA LEU A 64 -4.16 7.94 -6.55
C LEU A 64 -3.89 9.01 -5.49
N HIS A 65 -3.94 8.58 -4.23
CA HIS A 65 -3.73 9.46 -3.08
C HIS A 65 -2.73 8.83 -2.12
N PHE A 66 -2.00 9.66 -1.37
CA PHE A 66 -1.03 9.23 -0.38
C PHE A 66 -1.37 9.85 0.96
N SER A 67 -1.30 9.08 2.04
CA SER A 67 -1.65 9.55 3.38
C SER A 67 -0.99 8.67 4.45
N THR A 68 -0.94 9.17 5.67
CA THR A 68 -0.53 8.38 6.84
C THR A 68 -1.73 7.92 7.68
N ASP A 69 -2.93 8.35 7.33
CA ASP A 69 -4.14 8.13 8.14
C ASP A 69 -5.00 7.00 7.60
N ILE A 70 -4.78 5.80 8.14
CA ILE A 70 -5.56 4.62 7.77
C ILE A 70 -7.02 4.75 8.24
N ALA A 71 -7.24 5.35 9.41
CA ALA A 71 -8.59 5.44 9.97
C ALA A 71 -9.53 6.27 9.10
N ALA A 72 -9.01 7.33 8.48
CA ALA A 72 -9.81 8.19 7.60
C ALA A 72 -10.22 7.49 6.30
N GLN A 73 -9.45 6.50 5.86
CA GLN A 73 -9.70 5.85 4.57
C GLN A 73 -10.58 4.60 4.67
N LEU A 74 -10.55 3.90 5.80
CA LEU A 74 -11.26 2.63 5.93
C LEU A 74 -12.77 2.71 5.72
N PRO A 75 -13.49 3.76 6.17
CA PRO A 75 -14.94 3.81 5.97
C PRO A 75 -15.40 3.72 4.52
N THR A 76 -14.58 4.16 3.58
CA THR A 76 -14.90 4.14 2.14
C THR A 76 -14.18 3.03 1.38
N THR A 77 -13.35 2.24 2.04
CA THR A 77 -12.53 1.20 1.41
C THR A 77 -13.35 -0.04 1.12
N ASP A 78 -13.24 -0.55 -0.12
CA ASP A 78 -13.84 -1.82 -0.51
C ASP A 78 -12.85 -2.98 -0.32
N VAL A 79 -11.59 -2.78 -0.67
CA VAL A 79 -10.53 -3.78 -0.53
C VAL A 79 -9.31 -3.13 0.08
N ALA A 80 -8.75 -3.74 1.10
CA ALA A 80 -7.50 -3.32 1.72
C ALA A 80 -6.40 -4.33 1.39
N PHE A 81 -5.30 -3.84 0.82
CA PHE A 81 -4.11 -4.63 0.53
C PHE A 81 -3.04 -4.33 1.57
N ILE A 82 -2.57 -5.34 2.26
CA ILE A 82 -1.48 -5.21 3.22
C ILE A 82 -0.17 -5.54 2.51
N ALA A 83 0.60 -4.51 2.20
CA ALA A 83 1.85 -4.61 1.45
C ALA A 83 3.07 -4.18 2.27
N VAL A 84 2.96 -4.22 3.59
CA VAL A 84 4.10 -3.91 4.47
C VAL A 84 5.13 -5.03 4.40
N GLY A 85 6.40 -4.67 4.55
CA GLY A 85 7.47 -5.63 4.52
C GLY A 85 7.40 -6.63 5.68
N THR A 86 7.91 -7.83 5.44
CA THR A 86 8.06 -8.86 6.46
C THR A 86 9.55 -9.20 6.58
N PRO A 87 10.33 -8.35 7.28
CA PRO A 87 11.77 -8.60 7.41
C PRO A 87 12.02 -9.92 8.11
N MET A 88 13.14 -10.55 7.79
CA MET A 88 13.54 -11.80 8.39
C MET A 88 14.04 -11.53 9.82
N GLY A 89 13.56 -12.33 10.79
CA GLY A 89 14.03 -12.26 12.15
C GLY A 89 15.39 -12.94 12.31
N GLU A 90 15.97 -12.86 13.51
CA GLU A 90 17.27 -13.43 13.81
C GLU A 90 17.31 -14.96 13.62
N ASP A 91 16.18 -15.62 13.81
CA ASP A 91 16.05 -17.07 13.64
C ASP A 91 15.80 -17.48 12.19
N GLY A 92 15.80 -16.53 11.26
CA GLY A 92 15.52 -16.79 9.85
C GLY A 92 14.05 -16.81 9.49
N ALA A 93 13.15 -16.66 10.45
CA ALA A 93 11.71 -16.60 10.19
C ALA A 93 11.30 -15.17 9.82
N ALA A 94 10.24 -15.03 9.03
CA ALA A 94 9.70 -13.72 8.70
C ALA A 94 9.10 -13.04 9.95
N ASP A 95 9.40 -11.77 10.13
CA ASP A 95 8.83 -10.97 11.21
C ASP A 95 7.48 -10.44 10.77
N LEU A 96 6.42 -10.93 11.38
CA LEU A 96 5.04 -10.57 11.03
C LEU A 96 4.46 -9.45 11.90
N GLN A 97 5.26 -8.82 12.75
CA GLN A 97 4.76 -7.80 13.67
C GLN A 97 4.04 -6.67 12.95
N TYR A 98 4.61 -6.15 11.88
CA TYR A 98 4.00 -5.05 11.14
C TYR A 98 2.69 -5.47 10.48
N VAL A 99 2.63 -6.67 9.93
CA VAL A 99 1.40 -7.21 9.33
C VAL A 99 0.31 -7.33 10.38
N LEU A 100 0.65 -7.84 11.55
CA LEU A 100 -0.31 -7.99 12.65
C LEU A 100 -0.81 -6.65 13.17
N GLN A 101 0.07 -5.67 13.29
CA GLN A 101 -0.30 -4.31 13.69
C GLN A 101 -1.27 -3.69 12.70
N VAL A 102 -1.00 -3.83 11.42
CA VAL A 102 -1.86 -3.31 10.35
C VAL A 102 -3.23 -3.99 10.39
N ALA A 103 -3.26 -5.31 10.50
CA ALA A 103 -4.51 -6.06 10.58
C ALA A 103 -5.34 -5.63 11.79
N LYS A 104 -4.70 -5.40 12.93
CA LYS A 104 -5.37 -4.92 14.13
C LYS A 104 -5.93 -3.51 13.95
N SER A 105 -5.18 -2.62 13.31
CA SER A 105 -5.66 -1.27 13.00
C SER A 105 -6.88 -1.30 12.09
N ILE A 106 -6.87 -2.16 11.08
CA ILE A 106 -8.01 -2.32 10.18
C ILE A 106 -9.24 -2.78 10.98
N GLY A 107 -9.08 -3.81 11.81
CA GLY A 107 -10.17 -4.32 12.62
C GLY A 107 -10.74 -3.29 13.58
N THR A 108 -9.89 -2.41 14.11
CA THR A 108 -10.31 -1.37 15.05
C THR A 108 -11.08 -0.24 14.35
N HIS A 109 -10.68 0.13 13.13
CA HIS A 109 -11.21 1.32 12.46
C HIS A 109 -12.22 1.03 11.36
N MET A 110 -12.42 -0.23 10.97
CA MET A 110 -13.42 -0.55 9.95
C MET A 110 -14.83 -0.31 10.47
N THR A 111 -15.67 0.27 9.62
CA THR A 111 -17.08 0.55 9.98
C THR A 111 -18.05 -0.27 9.15
N LYS A 112 -17.58 -1.02 8.19
CA LYS A 112 -18.38 -1.90 7.34
C LYS A 112 -17.53 -3.10 6.95
N PRO A 113 -18.15 -4.21 6.50
CA PRO A 113 -17.38 -5.33 5.96
C PRO A 113 -16.51 -4.88 4.79
N LEU A 114 -15.27 -5.37 4.76
CA LEU A 114 -14.37 -5.10 3.64
C LEU A 114 -13.51 -6.33 3.38
N ILE A 115 -12.99 -6.43 2.17
CA ILE A 115 -12.09 -7.52 1.77
C ILE A 115 -10.67 -7.11 2.12
N ILE A 116 -9.95 -7.99 2.81
CA ILE A 116 -8.55 -7.76 3.17
C ILE A 116 -7.69 -8.76 2.41
N LYS A 117 -6.72 -8.23 1.65
CA LYS A 117 -5.73 -9.04 0.94
C LYS A 117 -4.35 -8.76 1.51
N LYS A 118 -3.65 -9.82 1.86
CA LYS A 118 -2.27 -9.73 2.31
C LYS A 118 -1.36 -10.18 1.18
N ARG A 119 -0.28 -9.43 0.93
CA ARG A 119 0.75 -9.88 0.02
C ARG A 119 1.44 -11.09 0.64
N SER A 120 1.52 -12.18 -0.12
CA SER A 120 2.30 -13.35 0.28
C SER A 120 3.75 -13.15 -0.11
N THR A 121 4.66 -13.33 0.86
CA THR A 121 6.09 -13.39 0.54
C THR A 121 6.37 -14.80 0.03
N PRO A 122 6.80 -14.96 -1.24
CA PRO A 122 7.04 -16.30 -1.75
C PRO A 122 8.19 -16.97 -0.99
N LYS A 123 7.97 -18.22 -0.61
CA LYS A 123 8.99 -19.02 0.07
C LYS A 123 10.16 -19.30 -0.88
N TYR A 124 9.86 -19.44 -2.16
CA TYR A 124 10.84 -19.68 -3.21
C TYR A 124 10.67 -18.61 -4.28
N PRO A 125 11.48 -17.54 -4.24
CA PRO A 125 11.33 -16.43 -5.17
C PRO A 125 11.39 -16.79 -6.64
N LEU A 126 12.06 -17.88 -6.98
CA LEU A 126 12.21 -18.32 -8.38
C LEU A 126 10.93 -18.93 -8.96
N LEU A 127 9.93 -19.20 -8.12
CA LEU A 127 8.68 -19.85 -8.54
C LEU A 127 7.54 -18.86 -8.76
N LYS A 128 7.85 -17.62 -8.88
CA LYS A 128 6.84 -16.59 -9.12
C LYS A 128 6.13 -16.78 -10.45
#